data_da77d1ea4f1ffdfa5bf825232fb3bbfa
#
_entry.id   da77d1ea4f1ffdfa5bf825232fb3bbfa
#
_cell.length_a   1.000
_cell.length_b   1.000
_cell.length_c   1.000
_cell.angle_alpha   90.00
_cell.angle_beta   90.00
_cell.angle_gamma   90.00
#
_symmetry.space_group_name_H-M   'P 1'
#
loop_
_entity.id
_entity.type
_entity.pdbx_description
1 polymer ?
#
loop_
_entity_poly.entity_id
_entity_poly.type
_entity_poly.pdbx_seq_one_letter_code
_entity_poly.pdbx_strand_id
1 'polypeptide(L)'
;MTTETTEARVLDAIRERRELVNAAIDEELPVQHPERLYEASRYILEAGGKRLRPTVTTLAAEAVTGTEPMGGDFRSFTALDGEPVDVMRAAVAIEVIQSFTLIHDDIMDEDDLRRGVPAVHEKYDTSTAILAGDTLYSKAFEFMTETGADPAAGLEAMRMLASTCTEICEGQALDVAFETRDDILPEEYLEMVELKTAVLYGAAAATPAILLGADEEVVDALYQYGIDSGRAFQIQD
;
A
#
# COMPACT_ATOMS: atom_id res chain seq x y z
N MET A 1 11.14 26.93 24.13
CA MET A 1 10.96 25.74 23.30
C MET A 1 9.48 25.43 23.34
N THR A 2 8.75 25.71 22.26
CA THR A 2 7.34 25.30 22.10
C THR A 2 7.30 23.78 22.04
N THR A 3 6.58 23.17 22.97
CA THR A 3 6.35 21.72 22.96
C THR A 3 5.53 21.41 21.71
N GLU A 4 6.17 20.81 20.73
CA GLU A 4 5.50 20.31 19.54
C GLU A 4 4.41 19.33 19.97
N THR A 5 3.18 19.49 19.47
CA THR A 5 2.08 18.58 19.81
C THR A 5 2.31 17.21 19.18
N THR A 6 1.83 16.14 19.78
CA THR A 6 1.90 14.78 19.20
C THR A 6 1.34 14.76 17.78
N GLU A 7 0.27 15.48 17.53
CA GLU A 7 -0.35 15.63 16.22
C GLU A 7 0.63 16.25 15.19
N ALA A 8 1.32 17.35 15.54
CA ALA A 8 2.30 17.99 14.65
C ALA A 8 3.43 17.01 14.27
N ARG A 9 3.95 16.25 15.23
CA ARG A 9 4.98 15.23 14.99
C ARG A 9 4.50 14.13 14.04
N VAL A 10 3.26 13.65 14.20
CA VAL A 10 2.67 12.63 13.32
C VAL A 10 2.52 13.18 11.90
N LEU A 11 1.99 14.40 11.75
CA LEU A 11 1.81 15.02 10.44
C LEU A 11 3.15 15.27 9.74
N ASP A 12 4.18 15.68 10.46
CA ASP A 12 5.54 15.87 9.92
C ASP A 12 6.14 14.54 9.48
N ALA A 13 6.02 13.49 10.31
CA ALA A 13 6.49 12.15 9.96
C ALA A 13 5.82 11.60 8.68
N ILE A 14 4.52 11.84 8.50
CA ILE A 14 3.79 11.45 7.29
C ILE A 14 4.29 12.26 6.08
N ARG A 15 4.49 13.58 6.22
CA ARG A 15 4.93 14.46 5.12
C ARG A 15 6.31 14.07 4.60
N GLU A 16 7.29 13.88 5.49
CA GLU A 16 8.65 13.52 5.14
C GLU A 16 8.70 12.18 4.38
N ARG A 17 8.01 11.16 4.88
CA ARG A 17 7.95 9.85 4.24
C ARG A 17 7.21 9.87 2.91
N ARG A 18 6.15 10.67 2.80
CA ARG A 18 5.43 10.86 1.54
C ARG A 18 6.32 11.41 0.44
N GLU A 19 7.21 12.35 0.76
CA GLU A 19 8.17 12.90 -0.22
C GLU A 19 9.14 11.82 -0.71
N LEU A 20 9.68 11.00 0.20
CA LEU A 20 10.56 9.88 -0.17
C LEU A 20 9.83 8.82 -1.02
N VAL A 21 8.61 8.46 -0.66
CA VAL A 21 7.80 7.51 -1.41
C VAL A 21 7.48 8.02 -2.81
N ASN A 22 7.14 9.31 -2.96
CA ASN A 22 6.87 9.90 -4.27
C ASN A 22 8.13 9.87 -5.16
N ALA A 23 9.29 10.23 -4.62
CA ALA A 23 10.55 10.15 -5.34
C ALA A 23 10.87 8.69 -5.76
N ALA A 24 10.63 7.73 -4.88
CA ALA A 24 10.83 6.32 -5.17
C ALA A 24 9.87 5.80 -6.27
N ILE A 25 8.59 6.22 -6.26
CA ILE A 25 7.64 5.89 -7.32
C ILE A 25 8.12 6.41 -8.68
N ASP A 26 8.66 7.63 -8.74
CA ASP A 26 9.19 8.21 -9.97
C ASP A 26 10.38 7.43 -10.52
N GLU A 27 11.24 6.89 -9.67
CA GLU A 27 12.39 6.06 -10.04
C GLU A 27 11.97 4.66 -10.50
N GLU A 28 11.05 3.99 -9.77
CA GLU A 28 10.68 2.59 -10.00
C GLU A 28 9.68 2.40 -11.16
N LEU A 29 8.90 3.44 -11.49
CA LEU A 29 7.89 3.40 -12.56
C LEU A 29 8.20 4.42 -13.67
N PRO A 30 9.34 4.32 -14.36
CA PRO A 30 9.62 5.19 -15.51
C PRO A 30 8.65 4.90 -16.66
N VAL A 31 8.29 5.94 -17.43
CA VAL A 31 7.51 5.76 -18.65
C VAL A 31 8.37 5.00 -19.67
N GLN A 32 7.86 3.86 -20.13
CA GLN A 32 8.50 2.97 -21.09
C GLN A 32 7.58 2.71 -22.30
N HIS A 33 8.04 1.91 -23.27
CA HIS A 33 7.18 1.48 -24.36
C HIS A 33 6.34 0.25 -23.93
N PRO A 34 5.03 0.25 -24.18
CA PRO A 34 4.21 1.27 -24.87
C PRO A 34 3.87 2.44 -23.92
N GLU A 35 4.23 3.67 -24.32
CA GLU A 35 4.16 4.88 -23.48
C GLU A 35 2.79 5.10 -22.83
N ARG A 36 1.72 5.00 -23.63
CA ARG A 36 0.34 5.20 -23.15
C ARG A 36 -0.02 4.32 -21.94
N LEU A 37 0.49 3.09 -21.88
CA LEU A 37 0.26 2.17 -20.76
C LEU A 37 0.90 2.70 -19.46
N TYR A 38 2.19 3.07 -19.55
CA TYR A 38 2.93 3.56 -18.39
C TYR A 38 2.47 4.95 -17.95
N GLU A 39 2.09 5.82 -18.87
CA GLU A 39 1.46 7.12 -18.54
C GLU A 39 0.14 6.91 -17.79
N ALA A 40 -0.71 5.98 -18.25
CA ALA A 40 -1.97 5.66 -17.57
C ALA A 40 -1.74 5.03 -16.19
N SER A 41 -0.74 4.14 -16.04
CA SER A 41 -0.37 3.52 -14.76
C SER A 41 0.14 4.55 -13.74
N ARG A 42 0.87 5.58 -14.19
CA ARG A 42 1.38 6.66 -13.34
C ARG A 42 0.34 7.71 -12.99
N TYR A 43 -0.62 7.92 -13.84
CA TYR A 43 -1.55 9.05 -13.78
C TYR A 43 -2.22 9.23 -12.41
N ILE A 44 -2.76 8.16 -11.81
CA ILE A 44 -3.41 8.24 -10.50
C ILE A 44 -2.40 8.41 -9.34
N LEU A 45 -1.18 7.91 -9.51
CA LEU A 45 -0.09 8.13 -8.56
C LEU A 45 0.35 9.60 -8.57
N GLU A 46 0.47 10.22 -9.74
CA GLU A 46 0.82 11.63 -9.94
C GLU A 46 -0.28 12.60 -9.46
N ALA A 47 -1.54 12.18 -9.48
CA ALA A 47 -2.65 12.95 -8.90
C ALA A 47 -2.52 13.14 -7.37
N GLY A 48 -1.52 12.54 -6.76
CA GLY A 48 -1.20 12.70 -5.34
C GLY A 48 -1.80 11.60 -4.45
N GLY A 49 -1.87 11.88 -3.16
CA GLY A 49 -2.36 10.95 -2.14
C GLY A 49 -1.67 11.18 -0.80
N LYS A 50 -2.28 10.69 0.28
CA LYS A 50 -1.73 10.81 1.64
C LYS A 50 -0.52 9.88 1.86
N ARG A 51 -0.34 8.83 1.05
CA ARG A 51 0.71 7.79 1.16
C ARG A 51 0.76 7.16 2.56
N LEU A 52 -0.38 6.95 3.20
CA LEU A 52 -0.43 6.43 4.57
C LEU A 52 0.12 5.01 4.68
N ARG A 53 -0.26 4.10 3.76
CA ARG A 53 0.20 2.72 3.78
C ARG A 53 1.73 2.60 3.65
N PRO A 54 2.37 3.19 2.62
CA PRO A 54 3.83 3.16 2.54
C PRO A 54 4.52 3.89 3.71
N THR A 55 3.87 4.91 4.30
CA THR A 55 4.35 5.54 5.53
C THR A 55 4.34 4.55 6.71
N VAL A 56 3.28 3.75 6.85
CA VAL A 56 3.20 2.68 7.87
C VAL A 56 4.32 1.66 7.65
N THR A 57 4.60 1.26 6.40
CA THR A 57 5.70 0.34 6.07
C THR A 57 7.05 0.86 6.57
N THR A 58 7.37 2.13 6.31
CA THR A 58 8.64 2.71 6.76
C THR A 58 8.72 2.91 8.27
N LEU A 59 7.63 3.30 8.92
CA LEU A 59 7.55 3.41 10.38
C LEU A 59 7.69 2.04 11.08
N ALA A 60 7.07 1.01 10.53
CA ALA A 60 7.19 -0.34 11.06
C ALA A 60 8.63 -0.89 10.94
N ALA A 61 9.34 -0.58 9.85
CA ALA A 61 10.75 -0.93 9.72
C ALA A 61 11.61 -0.29 10.81
N GLU A 62 11.41 1.00 11.08
CA GLU A 62 12.11 1.71 12.16
C GLU A 62 11.77 1.11 13.54
N ALA A 63 10.50 0.79 13.78
CA ALA A 63 10.05 0.21 15.04
C ALA A 63 10.64 -1.19 15.28
N VAL A 64 10.70 -2.05 14.25
CA VAL A 64 11.26 -3.41 14.32
C VAL A 64 12.74 -3.40 14.70
N THR A 65 13.50 -2.48 14.14
CA THR A 65 14.97 -2.42 14.36
C THR A 65 15.38 -1.48 15.49
N GLY A 66 14.43 -0.71 16.07
CA GLY A 66 14.74 0.33 17.04
C GLY A 66 15.51 1.52 16.44
N THR A 67 15.42 1.71 15.13
CA THR A 67 16.04 2.85 14.44
C THR A 67 15.29 4.13 14.79
N GLU A 68 16.02 5.22 15.08
CA GLU A 68 15.42 6.52 15.31
C GLU A 68 14.63 6.99 14.06
N PRO A 69 13.54 7.76 14.23
CA PRO A 69 12.75 8.23 13.10
C PRO A 69 13.60 8.96 12.05
N MET A 70 13.50 8.56 10.79
CA MET A 70 14.32 9.03 9.66
C MET A 70 15.84 8.80 9.84
N GLY A 71 16.23 7.90 10.75
CA GLY A 71 17.63 7.60 11.04
C GLY A 71 18.28 6.59 10.10
N GLY A 72 17.49 5.93 9.24
CA GLY A 72 17.95 4.92 8.28
C GLY A 72 17.76 5.35 6.82
N ASP A 73 18.58 4.77 5.94
CA ASP A 73 18.34 4.80 4.49
C ASP A 73 17.38 3.67 4.11
N PHE A 74 16.15 4.00 3.73
CA PHE A 74 15.13 3.00 3.39
C PHE A 74 15.44 2.19 2.13
N ARG A 75 16.40 2.64 1.29
CA ARG A 75 16.90 1.89 0.13
C ARG A 75 17.98 0.85 0.51
N SER A 76 18.57 1.02 1.69
CA SER A 76 19.60 0.13 2.23
C SER A 76 19.44 0.02 3.75
N PHE A 77 18.25 -0.37 4.17
CA PHE A 77 17.88 -0.43 5.57
C PHE A 77 18.50 -1.67 6.24
N THR A 78 19.12 -1.50 7.40
CA THR A 78 19.81 -2.61 8.06
C THR A 78 18.83 -3.56 8.73
N ALA A 79 18.77 -4.80 8.27
CA ALA A 79 17.95 -5.87 8.86
C ALA A 79 18.55 -6.37 10.21
N LEU A 80 17.80 -7.18 10.93
CA LEU A 80 18.20 -7.69 12.24
C LEU A 80 19.46 -8.58 12.20
N ASP A 81 19.75 -9.21 11.07
CA ASP A 81 20.97 -9.97 10.80
C ASP A 81 22.15 -9.12 10.31
N GLY A 82 21.93 -7.82 10.08
CA GLY A 82 22.92 -6.84 9.64
C GLY A 82 22.99 -6.63 8.12
N GLU A 83 22.23 -7.40 7.32
CA GLU A 83 22.23 -7.27 5.87
C GLU A 83 21.33 -6.10 5.41
N PRO A 84 21.63 -5.46 4.26
CA PRO A 84 20.84 -4.35 3.74
C PRO A 84 19.58 -4.84 3.01
N VAL A 85 18.44 -4.21 3.28
CA VAL A 85 17.15 -4.48 2.64
C VAL A 85 16.55 -3.18 2.09
N ASP A 86 16.04 -3.19 0.87
CA ASP A 86 15.32 -2.07 0.29
C ASP A 86 13.85 -2.07 0.77
N VAL A 87 13.63 -1.47 1.94
CA VAL A 87 12.29 -1.27 2.52
C VAL A 87 11.46 -0.31 1.68
N MET A 88 12.10 0.63 0.97
CA MET A 88 11.39 1.58 0.12
C MET A 88 10.71 0.88 -1.05
N ARG A 89 11.34 -0.14 -1.65
CA ARG A 89 10.69 -0.97 -2.69
C ARG A 89 9.45 -1.67 -2.18
N ALA A 90 9.49 -2.23 -0.97
CA ALA A 90 8.31 -2.82 -0.33
C ALA A 90 7.21 -1.77 -0.12
N ALA A 91 7.57 -0.57 0.32
CA ALA A 91 6.62 0.54 0.49
C ALA A 91 5.98 0.97 -0.84
N VAL A 92 6.77 1.03 -1.93
CA VAL A 92 6.25 1.30 -3.29
C VAL A 92 5.34 0.16 -3.76
N ALA A 93 5.71 -1.11 -3.50
CA ALA A 93 4.87 -2.27 -3.84
C ALA A 93 3.47 -2.16 -3.20
N ILE A 94 3.38 -1.80 -1.94
CA ILE A 94 2.10 -1.57 -1.24
C ILE A 94 1.30 -0.42 -1.88
N GLU A 95 1.94 0.70 -2.23
CA GLU A 95 1.25 1.85 -2.83
C GLU A 95 0.76 1.57 -4.26
N VAL A 96 1.50 0.79 -5.05
CA VAL A 96 1.04 0.43 -6.40
C VAL A 96 -0.10 -0.59 -6.36
N ILE A 97 -0.16 -1.51 -5.37
CA ILE A 97 -1.36 -2.32 -5.11
C ILE A 97 -2.56 -1.43 -4.79
N GLN A 98 -2.40 -0.46 -3.87
CA GLN A 98 -3.49 0.49 -3.58
C GLN A 98 -3.95 1.24 -4.83
N SER A 99 -3.02 1.63 -5.70
CA SER A 99 -3.36 2.38 -6.91
C SER A 99 -4.04 1.50 -7.96
N PHE A 100 -3.64 0.23 -8.07
CA PHE A 100 -4.32 -0.79 -8.87
C PHE A 100 -5.78 -0.94 -8.42
N THR A 101 -6.03 -1.11 -7.11
CA THR A 101 -7.41 -1.27 -6.60
C THR A 101 -8.26 -0.05 -6.92
N LEU A 102 -7.74 1.17 -6.73
CA LEU A 102 -8.46 2.40 -7.04
C LEU A 102 -8.84 2.52 -8.52
N ILE A 103 -7.93 2.13 -9.44
CA ILE A 103 -8.22 2.16 -10.89
C ILE A 103 -9.36 1.19 -11.25
N HIS A 104 -9.35 -0.01 -10.67
CA HIS A 104 -10.37 -1.02 -10.96
C HIS A 104 -11.69 -0.70 -10.24
N ASP A 105 -11.64 -0.20 -9.01
CA ASP A 105 -12.82 0.30 -8.28
C ASP A 105 -13.54 1.39 -9.10
N ASP A 106 -12.81 2.42 -9.56
CA ASP A 106 -13.39 3.51 -10.37
C ASP A 106 -14.12 3.01 -11.62
N ILE A 107 -13.66 1.89 -12.22
CA ILE A 107 -14.33 1.28 -13.38
C ILE A 107 -15.62 0.55 -12.95
N MET A 108 -15.57 -0.19 -11.83
CA MET A 108 -16.70 -0.96 -11.32
C MET A 108 -17.81 -0.06 -10.77
N ASP A 109 -17.42 1.02 -10.10
CA ASP A 109 -18.32 1.98 -9.47
C ASP A 109 -18.79 3.07 -10.46
N GLU A 110 -18.30 3.06 -11.73
CA GLU A 110 -18.55 4.08 -12.75
C GLU A 110 -18.21 5.51 -12.27
N ASP A 111 -17.15 5.66 -11.48
CA ASP A 111 -16.70 6.91 -10.89
C ASP A 111 -16.01 7.82 -11.93
N ASP A 112 -16.56 9.01 -12.19
CA ASP A 112 -15.96 9.97 -13.14
C ASP A 112 -14.65 10.59 -12.64
N LEU A 113 -14.48 10.72 -11.32
CA LEU A 113 -13.40 11.47 -10.70
C LEU A 113 -12.70 10.70 -9.57
N ARG A 114 -11.38 10.76 -9.52
CA ARG A 114 -10.55 10.29 -8.41
C ARG A 114 -9.52 11.34 -7.98
N ARG A 115 -9.45 11.65 -6.69
CA ARG A 115 -8.53 12.67 -6.15
C ARG A 115 -8.67 14.05 -6.81
N GLY A 116 -9.87 14.39 -7.30
CA GLY A 116 -10.16 15.67 -7.94
C GLY A 116 -9.74 15.79 -9.41
N VAL A 117 -9.26 14.70 -10.01
CA VAL A 117 -8.97 14.59 -11.44
C VAL A 117 -9.86 13.51 -12.08
N PRO A 118 -10.06 13.49 -13.41
CA PRO A 118 -10.79 12.41 -14.08
C PRO A 118 -10.23 11.04 -13.70
N ALA A 119 -11.10 10.04 -13.49
CA ALA A 119 -10.68 8.67 -13.30
C ALA A 119 -9.88 8.17 -14.52
N VAL A 120 -9.05 7.11 -14.36
CA VAL A 120 -8.17 6.66 -15.46
C VAL A 120 -8.97 6.24 -16.69
N HIS A 121 -10.11 5.55 -16.50
CA HIS A 121 -10.97 5.13 -17.62
C HIS A 121 -11.66 6.31 -18.33
N GLU A 122 -11.91 7.40 -17.64
CA GLU A 122 -12.42 8.65 -18.23
C GLU A 122 -11.32 9.45 -18.94
N LYS A 123 -10.11 9.48 -18.39
CA LYS A 123 -8.96 10.18 -18.97
C LYS A 123 -8.43 9.51 -20.24
N TYR A 124 -8.41 8.18 -20.26
CA TYR A 124 -7.86 7.37 -21.36
C TYR A 124 -8.98 6.59 -22.06
N ASP A 125 -9.29 5.41 -21.59
CA ASP A 125 -10.42 4.53 -21.93
C ASP A 125 -10.42 3.33 -20.97
N THR A 126 -11.54 2.59 -20.88
CA THR A 126 -11.68 1.44 -19.98
C THR A 126 -10.62 0.35 -20.21
N SER A 127 -10.31 0.03 -21.47
CA SER A 127 -9.31 -1.01 -21.76
C SER A 127 -7.91 -0.61 -21.30
N THR A 128 -7.53 0.67 -21.50
CA THR A 128 -6.27 1.22 -21.03
C THR A 128 -6.21 1.24 -19.50
N ALA A 129 -7.32 1.59 -18.83
CA ALA A 129 -7.39 1.61 -17.37
C ALA A 129 -7.24 0.20 -16.78
N ILE A 130 -7.92 -0.81 -17.32
CA ILE A 130 -7.76 -2.21 -16.90
C ILE A 130 -6.28 -2.63 -17.01
N LEU A 131 -5.66 -2.40 -18.18
CA LEU A 131 -4.26 -2.77 -18.40
C LEU A 131 -3.29 -1.98 -17.50
N ALA A 132 -3.60 -0.72 -17.20
CA ALA A 132 -2.80 0.09 -16.26
C ALA A 132 -2.85 -0.49 -14.85
N GLY A 133 -4.03 -0.90 -14.37
CA GLY A 133 -4.19 -1.59 -13.10
C GLY A 133 -3.43 -2.93 -13.07
N ASP A 134 -3.60 -3.77 -14.09
CA ASP A 134 -2.90 -5.06 -14.20
C ASP A 134 -1.37 -4.89 -14.21
N THR A 135 -0.89 -3.82 -14.86
CA THR A 135 0.54 -3.49 -14.87
C THR A 135 1.04 -3.13 -13.47
N LEU A 136 0.30 -2.28 -12.73
CA LEU A 136 0.65 -1.93 -11.36
C LEU A 136 0.61 -3.15 -10.44
N TYR A 137 -0.41 -4.00 -10.56
CA TYR A 137 -0.51 -5.26 -9.84
C TYR A 137 0.75 -6.13 -10.06
N SER A 138 1.15 -6.32 -11.32
CA SER A 138 2.34 -7.12 -11.65
C SER A 138 3.62 -6.48 -11.14
N LYS A 139 3.76 -5.15 -11.26
CA LYS A 139 4.93 -4.39 -10.76
C LYS A 139 5.09 -4.48 -9.25
N ALA A 140 4.03 -4.57 -8.47
CA ALA A 140 4.13 -4.76 -7.04
C ALA A 140 4.91 -6.03 -6.67
N PHE A 141 4.65 -7.14 -7.37
CA PHE A 141 5.38 -8.39 -7.16
C PHE A 141 6.83 -8.29 -7.64
N GLU A 142 7.10 -7.63 -8.78
CA GLU A 142 8.47 -7.37 -9.23
C GLU A 142 9.25 -6.63 -8.12
N PHE A 143 8.72 -5.53 -7.60
CA PHE A 143 9.37 -4.74 -6.55
C PHE A 143 9.60 -5.56 -5.27
N MET A 144 8.63 -6.37 -4.87
CA MET A 144 8.77 -7.21 -3.68
C MET A 144 9.89 -8.26 -3.84
N THR A 145 10.13 -8.78 -5.07
CA THR A 145 11.23 -9.72 -5.33
C THR A 145 12.62 -9.06 -5.32
N GLU A 146 12.68 -7.74 -5.45
CA GLU A 146 13.93 -6.98 -5.59
C GLU A 146 14.34 -6.21 -4.33
N THR A 147 13.73 -6.55 -3.18
CA THR A 147 14.05 -5.91 -1.89
C THR A 147 15.43 -6.26 -1.33
N GLY A 148 16.05 -7.32 -1.85
CA GLY A 148 17.36 -7.80 -1.37
C GLY A 148 17.33 -8.53 -0.03
N ALA A 149 16.14 -8.79 0.53
CA ALA A 149 15.97 -9.55 1.77
C ALA A 149 16.40 -11.03 1.60
N ASP A 150 16.56 -11.74 2.71
CA ASP A 150 16.75 -13.20 2.69
C ASP A 150 15.68 -13.86 1.79
N PRO A 151 16.04 -14.85 0.94
CA PRO A 151 15.10 -15.45 0.00
C PRO A 151 13.84 -16.06 0.65
N ALA A 152 13.93 -16.60 1.87
CA ALA A 152 12.78 -17.14 2.58
C ALA A 152 11.87 -16.00 3.08
N ALA A 153 12.43 -14.92 3.61
CA ALA A 153 11.71 -13.72 4.02
C ALA A 153 11.05 -13.04 2.82
N GLY A 154 11.77 -12.90 1.70
CA GLY A 154 11.22 -12.37 0.45
C GLY A 154 10.04 -13.19 -0.07
N LEU A 155 10.13 -14.53 -0.03
CA LEU A 155 9.04 -15.42 -0.42
C LEU A 155 7.82 -15.28 0.51
N GLU A 156 8.03 -15.13 1.81
CA GLU A 156 6.96 -14.94 2.79
C GLU A 156 6.26 -13.58 2.60
N ALA A 157 7.02 -12.51 2.37
CA ALA A 157 6.46 -11.19 2.05
C ALA A 157 5.63 -11.22 0.76
N MET A 158 6.09 -11.93 -0.28
CA MET A 158 5.33 -12.14 -1.52
C MET A 158 4.05 -12.95 -1.27
N ARG A 159 4.10 -13.98 -0.41
CA ARG A 159 2.92 -14.77 -0.04
C ARG A 159 1.90 -13.89 0.68
N MET A 160 2.33 -13.08 1.64
CA MET A 160 1.47 -12.12 2.34
C MET A 160 0.81 -11.16 1.35
N LEU A 161 1.58 -10.57 0.43
CA LEU A 161 1.04 -9.66 -0.59
C LEU A 161 0.00 -10.37 -1.48
N ALA A 162 0.25 -11.61 -1.88
CA ALA A 162 -0.65 -12.37 -2.74
C ALA A 162 -1.96 -12.74 -2.02
N SER A 163 -1.91 -13.18 -0.76
CA SER A 163 -3.13 -13.44 0.01
C SER A 163 -3.92 -12.15 0.26
N THR A 164 -3.24 -11.06 0.60
CA THR A 164 -3.86 -9.72 0.75
C THR A 164 -4.58 -9.29 -0.52
N CYS A 165 -4.00 -9.50 -1.71
CA CYS A 165 -4.68 -9.19 -2.98
C CYS A 165 -5.93 -10.04 -3.18
N THR A 166 -5.92 -11.31 -2.77
CA THR A 166 -7.11 -12.18 -2.83
C THR A 166 -8.20 -11.65 -1.90
N GLU A 167 -7.85 -11.34 -0.66
CA GLU A 167 -8.76 -10.78 0.35
C GLU A 167 -9.38 -9.45 -0.10
N ILE A 168 -8.59 -8.57 -0.74
CA ILE A 168 -9.11 -7.32 -1.32
C ILE A 168 -10.16 -7.61 -2.40
N CYS A 169 -9.92 -8.60 -3.28
CA CYS A 169 -10.90 -8.99 -4.29
C CYS A 169 -12.18 -9.56 -3.67
N GLU A 170 -12.06 -10.34 -2.59
CA GLU A 170 -13.21 -10.84 -1.82
C GLU A 170 -14.00 -9.68 -1.20
N GLY A 171 -13.29 -8.71 -0.59
CA GLY A 171 -13.91 -7.49 -0.03
C GLY A 171 -14.64 -6.65 -1.09
N GLN A 172 -14.03 -6.47 -2.27
CA GLN A 172 -14.67 -5.78 -3.38
C GLN A 172 -15.90 -6.52 -3.91
N ALA A 173 -15.85 -7.85 -3.95
CA ALA A 173 -17.00 -8.66 -4.36
C ALA A 173 -18.17 -8.54 -3.37
N LEU A 174 -17.89 -8.41 -2.06
CA LEU A 174 -18.92 -8.13 -1.05
C LEU A 174 -19.51 -6.73 -1.23
N ASP A 175 -18.68 -5.72 -1.48
CA ASP A 175 -19.10 -4.34 -1.70
C ASP A 175 -20.07 -4.23 -2.88
N VAL A 176 -19.70 -4.77 -4.03
CA VAL A 176 -20.57 -4.84 -5.22
C VAL A 176 -21.88 -5.60 -4.93
N ALA A 177 -21.81 -6.71 -4.15
CA ALA A 177 -23.00 -7.45 -3.79
C ALA A 177 -23.94 -6.64 -2.87
N PHE A 178 -23.39 -5.76 -2.05
CA PHE A 178 -24.16 -4.91 -1.13
C PHE A 178 -24.96 -3.81 -1.84
N GLU A 179 -24.55 -3.35 -3.02
CA GLU A 179 -25.31 -2.37 -3.80
C GLU A 179 -26.75 -2.80 -4.12
N THR A 180 -27.00 -4.11 -4.17
CA THR A 180 -28.30 -4.69 -4.50
C THR A 180 -29.06 -5.24 -3.30
N ARG A 181 -28.55 -5.01 -2.06
CA ARG A 181 -29.13 -5.53 -0.81
C ARG A 181 -29.53 -4.42 0.14
N ASP A 182 -30.72 -4.53 0.73
CA ASP A 182 -31.27 -3.61 1.74
C ASP A 182 -31.13 -4.16 3.19
N ASP A 183 -30.63 -5.40 3.36
CA ASP A 183 -30.63 -6.15 4.62
C ASP A 183 -29.23 -6.47 5.14
N ILE A 184 -28.24 -5.60 4.85
CA ILE A 184 -26.84 -5.80 5.25
C ILE A 184 -26.71 -5.68 6.78
N LEU A 185 -26.13 -6.70 7.42
CA LEU A 185 -25.85 -6.69 8.83
C LEU A 185 -24.55 -5.92 9.13
N PRO A 186 -24.42 -5.31 10.35
CA PRO A 186 -23.19 -4.63 10.74
C PRO A 186 -21.94 -5.51 10.66
N GLU A 187 -22.07 -6.81 10.97
CA GLU A 187 -20.98 -7.77 10.91
C GLU A 187 -20.51 -8.00 9.47
N GLU A 188 -21.44 -8.11 8.51
CA GLU A 188 -21.12 -8.27 7.08
C GLU A 188 -20.41 -7.02 6.55
N TYR A 189 -20.87 -5.83 6.95
CA TYR A 189 -20.24 -4.57 6.58
C TYR A 189 -18.81 -4.46 7.15
N LEU A 190 -18.59 -4.84 8.40
CA LEU A 190 -17.26 -4.83 9.01
C LEU A 190 -16.31 -5.85 8.36
N GLU A 191 -16.81 -7.01 7.94
CA GLU A 191 -16.04 -8.00 7.17
C GLU A 191 -15.62 -7.41 5.81
N MET A 192 -16.54 -6.79 5.08
CA MET A 192 -16.24 -6.12 3.82
C MET A 192 -15.17 -5.01 4.00
N VAL A 193 -15.32 -4.17 5.01
CA VAL A 193 -14.35 -3.10 5.35
C VAL A 193 -12.97 -3.67 5.66
N GLU A 194 -12.92 -4.78 6.42
CA GLU A 194 -11.66 -5.45 6.71
C GLU A 194 -10.99 -5.95 5.45
N LEU A 195 -11.69 -6.73 4.64
CA LEU A 195 -11.17 -7.34 3.43
C LEU A 195 -10.82 -6.29 2.36
N LYS A 196 -11.72 -5.34 2.08
CA LYS A 196 -11.49 -4.32 1.04
C LYS A 196 -10.37 -3.34 1.41
N THR A 197 -10.26 -2.97 2.69
CA THR A 197 -9.43 -1.83 3.11
C THR A 197 -8.36 -2.18 4.13
N ALA A 198 -8.71 -2.91 5.21
CA ALA A 198 -7.82 -3.07 6.35
C ALA A 198 -6.68 -4.06 6.11
N VAL A 199 -6.90 -5.13 5.33
CA VAL A 199 -5.87 -6.14 5.04
C VAL A 199 -4.62 -5.56 4.39
N LEU A 200 -4.76 -4.54 3.54
CA LEU A 200 -3.60 -3.87 2.95
C LEU A 200 -2.84 -2.99 3.96
N TYR A 201 -3.51 -2.45 4.99
CA TYR A 201 -2.82 -1.82 6.12
C TYR A 201 -2.10 -2.86 6.98
N GLY A 202 -2.70 -4.04 7.19
CA GLY A 202 -2.07 -5.18 7.83
C GLY A 202 -0.77 -5.58 7.11
N ALA A 203 -0.86 -5.80 5.80
CA ALA A 203 0.30 -6.12 4.97
C ALA A 203 1.36 -5.00 4.99
N ALA A 204 0.95 -3.73 4.94
CA ALA A 204 1.86 -2.59 5.00
C ALA A 204 2.68 -2.54 6.31
N ALA A 205 2.05 -2.89 7.44
CA ALA A 205 2.71 -2.91 8.73
C ALA A 205 3.59 -4.15 8.95
N ALA A 206 3.15 -5.32 8.47
CA ALA A 206 3.84 -6.59 8.73
C ALA A 206 4.97 -6.90 7.74
N THR A 207 4.85 -6.49 6.46
CA THR A 207 5.85 -6.78 5.43
C THR A 207 7.28 -6.38 5.84
N PRO A 208 7.56 -5.18 6.37
CA PRO A 208 8.91 -4.83 6.78
C PRO A 208 9.43 -5.71 7.93
N ALA A 209 8.58 -6.17 8.84
CA ALA A 209 9.00 -7.09 9.90
C ALA A 209 9.47 -8.43 9.32
N ILE A 210 8.75 -8.98 8.34
CA ILE A 210 9.15 -10.20 7.63
C ILE A 210 10.49 -9.99 6.92
N LEU A 211 10.62 -8.93 6.11
CA LEU A 211 11.81 -8.65 5.31
C LEU A 211 13.06 -8.40 6.15
N LEU A 212 12.88 -7.82 7.34
CA LEU A 212 13.98 -7.50 8.29
C LEU A 212 14.29 -8.64 9.25
N GLY A 213 13.60 -9.77 9.16
CA GLY A 213 13.89 -10.98 9.94
C GLY A 213 13.37 -10.94 11.38
N ALA A 214 12.27 -10.27 11.65
CA ALA A 214 11.61 -10.27 12.96
C ALA A 214 10.94 -11.62 13.26
N ASP A 215 10.75 -11.89 14.56
CA ASP A 215 10.01 -13.06 15.02
C ASP A 215 8.53 -13.00 14.62
N GLU A 216 7.88 -14.17 14.44
CA GLU A 216 6.49 -14.32 14.05
C GLU A 216 5.52 -13.52 14.96
N GLU A 217 5.78 -13.48 16.26
CA GLU A 217 5.01 -12.68 17.23
C GLU A 217 4.99 -11.18 16.88
N VAL A 218 6.11 -10.63 16.41
CA VAL A 218 6.24 -9.22 16.00
C VAL A 218 5.50 -8.99 14.68
N VAL A 219 5.63 -9.92 13.73
CA VAL A 219 4.92 -9.89 12.44
C VAL A 219 3.40 -9.87 12.68
N ASP A 220 2.88 -10.78 13.50
CA ASP A 220 1.46 -10.90 13.83
C ASP A 220 0.95 -9.64 14.56
N ALA A 221 1.70 -9.11 15.51
CA ALA A 221 1.32 -7.90 16.23
C ALA A 221 1.22 -6.67 15.31
N LEU A 222 2.17 -6.53 14.37
CA LEU A 222 2.15 -5.45 13.38
C LEU A 222 1.03 -5.64 12.37
N TYR A 223 0.78 -6.87 11.92
CA TYR A 223 -0.35 -7.16 11.05
C TYR A 223 -1.67 -6.75 11.70
N GLN A 224 -1.91 -7.17 12.94
CA GLN A 224 -3.11 -6.81 13.70
C GLN A 224 -3.23 -5.30 13.92
N TYR A 225 -2.14 -4.61 14.26
CA TYR A 225 -2.10 -3.15 14.35
C TYR A 225 -2.54 -2.48 13.04
N GLY A 226 -2.04 -3.00 11.91
CA GLY A 226 -2.43 -2.53 10.58
C GLY A 226 -3.93 -2.74 10.30
N ILE A 227 -4.46 -3.94 10.60
CA ILE A 227 -5.89 -4.25 10.47
C ILE A 227 -6.75 -3.26 11.28
N ASP A 228 -6.44 -3.08 12.57
CA ASP A 228 -7.22 -2.19 13.43
C ASP A 228 -7.15 -0.73 12.97
N SER A 229 -5.97 -0.29 12.49
CA SER A 229 -5.79 1.04 11.92
C SER A 229 -6.58 1.23 10.62
N GLY A 230 -6.59 0.23 9.75
CA GLY A 230 -7.35 0.25 8.50
C GLY A 230 -8.86 0.26 8.70
N ARG A 231 -9.37 -0.53 9.66
CA ARG A 231 -10.77 -0.49 10.08
C ARG A 231 -11.17 0.88 10.61
N ALA A 232 -10.36 1.45 11.52
CA ALA A 232 -10.62 2.77 12.08
C ALA A 232 -10.62 3.87 11.00
N PHE A 233 -9.71 3.77 10.04
CA PHE A 233 -9.65 4.69 8.90
C PHE A 233 -10.93 4.66 8.09
N GLN A 234 -11.40 3.47 7.69
CA GLN A 234 -12.58 3.33 6.82
C GLN A 234 -13.90 3.71 7.52
N ILE A 235 -14.00 3.49 8.84
CA ILE A 235 -15.21 3.88 9.62
C ILE A 235 -15.30 5.41 9.78
N GLN A 236 -14.16 6.11 9.74
CA GLN A 236 -14.10 7.56 9.92
C GLN A 236 -14.27 8.33 8.59
N ASP A 237 -13.94 7.73 7.45
CA ASP A 237 -13.99 8.33 6.12
C ASP A 237 -15.42 8.34 5.59
#